data_68bc2de1215c4cfaa069aa8a19abff14
#
_entry.id   68bc2de1215c4cfaa069aa8a19abff14
#
_cell.length_a   1.000
_cell.length_b   1.000
_cell.length_c   1.000
_cell.angle_alpha   90.00
_cell.angle_beta   90.00
_cell.angle_gamma   90.00
#
_symmetry.space_group_name_H-M   'P 1'
#
loop_
_entity.id
_entity.type
_entity.pdbx_description
1 polymer ?
#
loop_
_entity_poly.entity_id
_entity_poly.type
_entity_poly.pdbx_seq_one_letter_code
_entity_poly.pdbx_strand_id
1 'polypeptide(L)'
;SGTIAVLAGGIDNVYPPENEELQRAIGERGLLLSERAPGFSPRGKDFPRRNRLISGISLAVIVIEAAERSGSLITARFAGEQGREVFAVPGSPLDPRSTGTNNLLKQGAGLVTSAADIVEALAPILGRPPAPKNELAASDEHSAPPPLPDIGESEGERVIGALGPSPVDIDELIRTTGLETRKCTLSCWNSILPGGCSATASNSSRSSK
;
A
#
# COMPACT_ATOMS: atom_id res chain seq x y z
N SER A 1 7.92 -11.70 -21.11
CA SER A 1 7.47 -12.56 -19.99
C SER A 1 6.01 -12.93 -20.20
N GLY A 2 5.67 -14.22 -20.11
CA GLY A 2 4.30 -14.71 -20.24
C GLY A 2 3.52 -14.63 -18.94
N THR A 3 2.20 -14.74 -19.06
CA THR A 3 1.28 -14.84 -17.90
C THR A 3 0.73 -16.26 -17.81
N ILE A 4 0.55 -16.77 -16.60
CA ILE A 4 -0.15 -18.03 -16.35
C ILE A 4 -1.49 -17.69 -15.71
N ALA A 5 -2.59 -18.02 -16.38
CA ALA A 5 -3.92 -17.91 -15.80
C ALA A 5 -4.37 -19.26 -15.29
N VAL A 6 -4.65 -19.34 -13.98
CA VAL A 6 -5.22 -20.55 -13.36
C VAL A 6 -6.72 -20.37 -13.24
N LEU A 7 -7.48 -21.27 -13.84
CA LEU A 7 -8.94 -21.17 -13.95
C LEU A 7 -9.63 -22.00 -12.86
N ALA A 8 -10.77 -21.50 -12.37
CA ALA A 8 -11.60 -22.23 -11.41
C ALA A 8 -12.61 -23.17 -12.09
N GLY A 9 -12.92 -22.91 -13.37
CA GLY A 9 -13.77 -23.71 -14.25
C GLY A 9 -12.97 -24.51 -15.26
N GLY A 10 -13.66 -25.17 -16.19
CA GLY A 10 -13.06 -25.81 -17.35
C GLY A 10 -12.32 -24.79 -18.23
N ILE A 11 -11.34 -25.27 -18.98
CA ILE A 11 -10.47 -24.40 -19.79
C ILE A 11 -11.25 -23.70 -20.91
N ASP A 12 -12.33 -24.28 -21.34
CA ASP A 12 -13.28 -23.81 -22.34
C ASP A 12 -14.40 -22.94 -21.78
N ASN A 13 -14.49 -22.80 -20.45
CA ASN A 13 -15.53 -22.04 -19.78
C ASN A 13 -14.98 -20.73 -19.23
N VAL A 14 -15.26 -19.64 -19.93
CA VAL A 14 -14.81 -18.29 -19.53
C VAL A 14 -15.66 -17.77 -18.38
N TYR A 15 -15.02 -17.40 -17.28
CA TYR A 15 -15.69 -16.78 -16.14
C TYR A 15 -14.81 -15.68 -15.50
N PRO A 16 -15.31 -14.48 -15.30
CA PRO A 16 -16.61 -13.99 -15.82
C PRO A 16 -16.56 -13.82 -17.36
N PRO A 17 -17.71 -13.81 -18.04
CA PRO A 17 -17.77 -13.75 -19.52
C PRO A 17 -17.05 -12.54 -20.12
N GLU A 18 -17.02 -11.42 -19.41
CA GLU A 18 -16.35 -10.19 -19.84
C GLU A 18 -14.85 -10.36 -20.07
N ASN A 19 -14.25 -11.42 -19.52
CA ASN A 19 -12.83 -11.72 -19.66
C ASN A 19 -12.49 -12.65 -20.84
N GLU A 20 -13.40 -12.89 -21.77
CA GLU A 20 -13.20 -13.80 -22.91
C GLU A 20 -11.99 -13.41 -23.76
N GLU A 21 -11.89 -12.14 -24.15
CA GLU A 21 -10.76 -11.63 -24.93
C GLU A 21 -9.43 -11.76 -24.18
N LEU A 22 -9.45 -11.46 -22.86
CA LEU A 22 -8.28 -11.58 -22.01
C LEU A 22 -7.84 -13.05 -21.89
N GLN A 23 -8.77 -13.96 -21.65
CA GLN A 23 -8.46 -15.40 -21.55
C GLN A 23 -7.86 -15.92 -22.85
N ARG A 24 -8.42 -15.54 -24.02
CA ARG A 24 -7.89 -15.90 -25.32
C ARG A 24 -6.47 -15.36 -25.52
N ALA A 25 -6.25 -14.07 -25.25
CA ALA A 25 -4.94 -13.46 -25.39
C ALA A 25 -3.87 -14.11 -24.48
N ILE A 26 -4.26 -14.54 -23.27
CA ILE A 26 -3.36 -15.29 -22.39
C ILE A 26 -3.09 -16.69 -22.96
N GLY A 27 -4.09 -17.35 -23.53
CA GLY A 27 -3.91 -18.65 -24.20
C GLY A 27 -2.94 -18.61 -25.36
N GLU A 28 -2.92 -17.51 -26.12
CA GLU A 28 -2.01 -17.31 -27.27
C GLU A 28 -0.57 -16.97 -26.87
N ARG A 29 -0.36 -16.24 -25.75
CA ARG A 29 0.95 -15.66 -25.38
C ARG A 29 1.52 -16.18 -24.06
N GLY A 30 0.74 -16.97 -23.34
CA GLY A 30 1.08 -17.48 -22.01
C GLY A 30 0.58 -18.89 -21.82
N LEU A 31 -0.02 -19.17 -20.66
CA LEU A 31 -0.54 -20.51 -20.32
C LEU A 31 -1.88 -20.38 -19.61
N LEU A 32 -2.85 -21.20 -20.04
CA LEU A 32 -4.07 -21.45 -19.32
C LEU A 32 -3.96 -22.79 -18.58
N LEU A 33 -4.23 -22.79 -17.28
CA LEU A 33 -4.17 -23.98 -16.44
C LEU A 33 -5.51 -24.21 -15.74
N SER A 34 -6.06 -25.39 -15.84
CA SER A 34 -7.25 -25.80 -15.10
C SER A 34 -7.11 -27.23 -14.55
N GLU A 35 -7.64 -27.45 -13.36
CA GLU A 35 -7.78 -28.79 -12.73
C GLU A 35 -9.16 -29.40 -13.04
N ARG A 36 -10.07 -28.61 -13.65
CA ARG A 36 -11.43 -29.03 -13.96
C ARG A 36 -11.53 -29.55 -15.40
N ALA A 37 -12.41 -30.52 -15.57
CA ALA A 37 -12.72 -31.02 -16.92
C ALA A 37 -13.34 -29.91 -17.79
N PRO A 38 -13.17 -29.96 -19.12
CA PRO A 38 -13.90 -29.11 -20.04
C PRO A 38 -15.41 -29.12 -19.77
N GLY A 39 -16.06 -27.98 -20.00
CA GLY A 39 -17.50 -27.81 -19.74
C GLY A 39 -17.86 -27.52 -18.29
N PHE A 40 -16.92 -27.58 -17.35
CA PHE A 40 -17.23 -27.35 -15.94
C PHE A 40 -17.41 -25.85 -15.64
N SER A 41 -18.61 -25.46 -15.18
CA SER A 41 -18.89 -24.08 -14.73
C SER A 41 -18.47 -23.87 -13.28
N PRO A 42 -17.65 -22.84 -12.98
CA PRO A 42 -17.13 -22.61 -11.63
C PRO A 42 -18.21 -22.10 -10.68
N ARG A 43 -18.15 -22.54 -9.42
CA ARG A 43 -18.99 -22.07 -8.31
C ARG A 43 -18.12 -21.36 -7.27
N GLY A 44 -18.70 -20.59 -6.37
CA GLY A 44 -17.98 -19.83 -5.35
C GLY A 44 -16.92 -20.63 -4.58
N LYS A 45 -17.19 -21.90 -4.25
CA LYS A 45 -16.24 -22.81 -3.57
C LYS A 45 -15.05 -23.26 -4.42
N ASP A 46 -15.13 -23.14 -5.74
CA ASP A 46 -14.05 -23.57 -6.63
C ASP A 46 -12.91 -22.54 -6.70
N PHE A 47 -13.20 -21.27 -6.41
CA PHE A 47 -12.18 -20.21 -6.39
C PHE A 47 -11.14 -20.40 -5.28
N PRO A 48 -11.51 -20.62 -4.01
CA PRO A 48 -10.53 -20.94 -2.97
C PRO A 48 -9.74 -22.21 -3.30
N ARG A 49 -10.41 -23.25 -3.83
CA ARG A 49 -9.73 -24.48 -4.23
C ARG A 49 -8.68 -24.25 -5.31
N ARG A 50 -9.00 -23.42 -6.32
CA ARG A 50 -8.07 -23.05 -7.38
C ARG A 50 -6.86 -22.27 -6.84
N ASN A 51 -7.03 -21.42 -5.80
CA ASN A 51 -5.98 -20.57 -5.27
C ASN A 51 -4.76 -21.35 -4.79
N ARG A 52 -4.91 -22.60 -4.33
CA ARG A 52 -3.79 -23.47 -3.99
C ARG A 52 -2.87 -23.79 -5.18
N LEU A 53 -3.41 -23.76 -6.39
CA LEU A 53 -2.60 -23.95 -7.61
C LEU A 53 -1.83 -22.68 -7.92
N ILE A 54 -2.45 -21.50 -7.75
CA ILE A 54 -1.79 -20.21 -7.94
C ILE A 54 -0.58 -20.10 -7.00
N SER A 55 -0.78 -20.36 -5.71
CA SER A 55 0.32 -20.32 -4.75
C SER A 55 1.38 -21.41 -5.02
N GLY A 56 0.95 -22.62 -5.40
CA GLY A 56 1.83 -23.76 -5.63
C GLY A 56 2.81 -23.58 -6.79
N ILE A 57 2.39 -22.92 -7.88
CA ILE A 57 3.24 -22.65 -9.05
C ILE A 57 4.05 -21.36 -8.90
N SER A 58 3.78 -20.55 -7.88
CA SER A 58 4.47 -19.30 -7.61
C SER A 58 5.69 -19.53 -6.71
N LEU A 59 6.73 -18.71 -6.86
CA LEU A 59 7.84 -18.65 -5.92
C LEU A 59 7.43 -17.94 -4.64
N ALA A 60 6.59 -16.91 -4.79
CA ALA A 60 6.09 -16.10 -3.70
C ALA A 60 4.68 -15.58 -3.99
N VAL A 61 3.97 -15.23 -2.93
CA VAL A 61 2.69 -14.51 -2.98
C VAL A 61 2.88 -13.16 -2.30
N ILE A 62 2.58 -12.08 -3.02
CA ILE A 62 2.65 -10.72 -2.51
C ILE A 62 1.23 -10.21 -2.31
N VAL A 63 0.89 -9.80 -1.08
CA VAL A 63 -0.41 -9.20 -0.75
C VAL A 63 -0.22 -7.70 -0.54
N ILE A 64 -0.73 -6.91 -1.49
CA ILE A 64 -0.61 -5.46 -1.47
C ILE A 64 -1.64 -4.84 -0.54
N GLU A 65 -2.88 -5.32 -0.63
CA GLU A 65 -4.00 -4.84 0.18
C GLU A 65 -4.95 -6.00 0.47
N ALA A 66 -5.37 -6.14 1.70
CA ALA A 66 -6.36 -7.14 2.11
C ALA A 66 -7.11 -6.70 3.37
N ALA A 67 -8.42 -6.64 3.30
CA ALA A 67 -9.26 -6.57 4.48
C ALA A 67 -9.25 -7.94 5.22
N GLU A 68 -9.73 -7.96 6.46
CA GLU A 68 -9.67 -9.14 7.35
C GLU A 68 -10.25 -10.43 6.74
N ARG A 69 -11.27 -10.30 5.87
CA ARG A 69 -11.94 -11.44 5.22
C ARG A 69 -11.66 -11.53 3.72
N SER A 70 -10.56 -10.96 3.26
CA SER A 70 -10.21 -10.99 1.84
C SER A 70 -9.85 -12.39 1.37
N GLY A 71 -10.30 -12.75 0.16
CA GLY A 71 -9.93 -14.01 -0.49
C GLY A 71 -8.42 -14.16 -0.77
N SER A 72 -7.67 -13.05 -0.87
CA SER A 72 -6.23 -13.05 -1.03
C SER A 72 -5.50 -13.66 0.17
N LEU A 73 -6.08 -13.54 1.39
CA LEU A 73 -5.53 -14.17 2.60
C LEU A 73 -5.59 -15.71 2.53
N ILE A 74 -6.57 -16.27 1.81
CA ILE A 74 -6.64 -17.72 1.56
C ILE A 74 -5.46 -18.16 0.70
N THR A 75 -5.12 -17.37 -0.32
CA THR A 75 -3.95 -17.66 -1.19
C THR A 75 -2.64 -17.54 -0.41
N ALA A 76 -2.50 -16.51 0.43
CA ALA A 76 -1.33 -16.33 1.29
C ALA A 76 -1.16 -17.51 2.26
N ARG A 77 -2.26 -17.99 2.87
CA ARG A 77 -2.23 -19.17 3.73
C ARG A 77 -1.77 -20.41 2.98
N PHE A 78 -2.32 -20.69 1.80
CA PHE A 78 -1.86 -21.82 1.00
C PHE A 78 -0.39 -21.71 0.61
N ALA A 79 0.10 -20.49 0.30
CA ALA A 79 1.50 -20.26 0.03
C ALA A 79 2.38 -20.68 1.23
N GLY A 80 2.03 -20.24 2.43
CA GLY A 80 2.74 -20.63 3.66
C GLY A 80 2.69 -22.14 3.92
N GLU A 81 1.51 -22.78 3.78
CA GLU A 81 1.34 -24.23 3.92
C GLU A 81 2.17 -25.02 2.89
N GLN A 82 2.43 -24.44 1.73
CA GLN A 82 3.22 -25.04 0.64
C GLN A 82 4.72 -24.67 0.67
N GLY A 83 5.17 -23.98 1.71
CA GLY A 83 6.57 -23.55 1.84
C GLY A 83 6.96 -22.50 0.79
N ARG A 84 6.02 -21.68 0.34
CA ARG A 84 6.29 -20.54 -0.54
C ARG A 84 6.47 -19.28 0.29
N GLU A 85 7.26 -18.36 -0.23
CA GLU A 85 7.43 -17.06 0.40
C GLU A 85 6.11 -16.26 0.39
N VAL A 86 5.82 -15.59 1.49
CA VAL A 86 4.67 -14.69 1.61
C VAL A 86 5.17 -13.31 1.98
N PHE A 87 4.81 -12.33 1.16
CA PHE A 87 5.13 -10.93 1.41
C PHE A 87 3.86 -10.11 1.57
N ALA A 88 3.93 -9.07 2.39
CA ALA A 88 2.82 -8.14 2.58
C ALA A 88 3.31 -6.70 2.58
N VAL A 89 2.52 -5.84 1.95
CA VAL A 89 2.74 -4.40 1.98
C VAL A 89 2.10 -3.84 3.25
N PRO A 90 2.84 -3.09 4.09
CA PRO A 90 2.29 -2.48 5.29
C PRO A 90 1.31 -1.36 4.93
N GLY A 91 0.29 -1.19 5.75
CA GLY A 91 -0.66 -0.10 5.59
C GLY A 91 -1.05 0.50 6.94
N SER A 92 -1.84 1.58 6.89
CA SER A 92 -2.29 2.26 8.11
C SER A 92 -3.08 1.30 9.01
N PRO A 93 -2.80 1.25 10.31
CA PRO A 93 -3.59 0.48 11.26
C PRO A 93 -5.05 0.92 11.36
N LEU A 94 -5.34 2.15 10.95
CA LEU A 94 -6.68 2.73 10.95
C LEU A 94 -7.47 2.43 9.66
N ASP A 95 -6.80 1.89 8.62
CA ASP A 95 -7.45 1.51 7.36
C ASP A 95 -7.90 0.05 7.41
N PRO A 96 -9.22 -0.23 7.36
CA PRO A 96 -9.74 -1.60 7.35
C PRO A 96 -9.20 -2.46 6.21
N ARG A 97 -8.80 -1.84 5.07
CA ARG A 97 -8.25 -2.53 3.91
C ARG A 97 -6.84 -3.07 4.16
N SER A 98 -6.13 -2.53 5.14
CA SER A 98 -4.78 -2.96 5.50
C SER A 98 -4.74 -3.95 6.68
N THR A 99 -5.89 -4.24 7.28
CA THR A 99 -5.95 -5.13 8.47
C THR A 99 -5.39 -6.51 8.16
N GLY A 100 -5.73 -7.09 7.01
CA GLY A 100 -5.26 -8.41 6.61
C GLY A 100 -3.75 -8.44 6.32
N THR A 101 -3.21 -7.46 5.59
CA THR A 101 -1.78 -7.37 5.31
C THR A 101 -0.97 -7.16 6.58
N ASN A 102 -1.42 -6.27 7.46
CA ASN A 102 -0.78 -6.04 8.76
C ASN A 102 -0.81 -7.29 9.65
N ASN A 103 -1.86 -8.11 9.57
CA ASN A 103 -1.93 -9.38 10.27
C ASN A 103 -0.97 -10.42 9.68
N LEU A 104 -0.81 -10.47 8.36
CA LEU A 104 0.18 -11.34 7.71
C LEU A 104 1.60 -11.00 8.18
N LEU A 105 1.95 -9.70 8.28
CA LEU A 105 3.24 -9.25 8.80
C LEU A 105 3.47 -9.72 10.24
N LYS A 106 2.44 -9.65 11.11
CA LYS A 106 2.51 -10.17 12.48
C LYS A 106 2.71 -11.68 12.53
N GLN A 107 2.25 -12.41 11.51
CA GLN A 107 2.41 -13.86 11.39
C GLN A 107 3.75 -14.27 10.76
N GLY A 108 4.61 -13.31 10.42
CA GLY A 108 5.94 -13.56 9.88
C GLY A 108 6.06 -13.43 8.37
N ALA A 109 5.06 -12.90 7.67
CA ALA A 109 5.21 -12.56 6.26
C ALA A 109 6.31 -11.50 6.08
N GLY A 110 7.07 -11.60 5.00
CA GLY A 110 8.10 -10.62 4.66
C GLY A 110 7.48 -9.24 4.39
N LEU A 111 8.03 -8.20 4.99
CA LEU A 111 7.62 -6.83 4.72
C LEU A 111 8.25 -6.37 3.40
N VAL A 112 7.43 -5.81 2.51
CA VAL A 112 7.90 -5.23 1.25
C VAL A 112 7.30 -3.85 1.04
N THR A 113 8.14 -2.95 0.57
CA THR A 113 7.77 -1.57 0.21
C THR A 113 8.09 -1.27 -1.24
N SER A 114 8.94 -2.09 -1.86
CA SER A 114 9.38 -1.93 -3.24
C SER A 114 9.52 -3.28 -3.96
N ALA A 115 9.58 -3.24 -5.28
CA ALA A 115 9.88 -4.42 -6.09
C ALA A 115 11.30 -4.95 -5.86
N ALA A 116 12.23 -4.07 -5.46
CA ALA A 116 13.61 -4.46 -5.17
C ALA A 116 13.69 -5.40 -3.98
N ASP A 117 12.89 -5.16 -2.92
CA ASP A 117 12.83 -6.01 -1.73
C ASP A 117 12.45 -7.45 -2.10
N ILE A 118 11.50 -7.61 -3.03
CA ILE A 118 11.04 -8.92 -3.51
C ILE A 118 12.13 -9.62 -4.30
N VAL A 119 12.82 -8.90 -5.20
CA VAL A 119 13.90 -9.46 -6.01
C VAL A 119 15.07 -9.90 -5.15
N GLU A 120 15.43 -9.10 -4.13
CA GLU A 120 16.51 -9.45 -3.18
C GLU A 120 16.12 -10.69 -2.37
N ALA A 121 14.91 -10.75 -1.84
CA ALA A 121 14.43 -11.88 -1.05
C ALA A 121 14.36 -13.20 -1.86
N LEU A 122 14.02 -13.12 -3.15
CA LEU A 122 13.93 -14.30 -4.01
C LEU A 122 15.26 -14.69 -4.67
N ALA A 123 16.28 -13.84 -4.63
CA ALA A 123 17.56 -14.10 -5.26
C ALA A 123 18.20 -15.44 -4.82
N PRO A 124 18.23 -15.82 -3.52
CA PRO A 124 18.75 -17.11 -3.08
C PRO A 124 17.99 -18.30 -3.65
N ILE A 125 16.67 -18.21 -3.75
CA ILE A 125 15.80 -19.27 -4.27
C ILE A 125 16.05 -19.48 -5.77
N LEU A 126 16.38 -18.40 -6.48
CA LEU A 126 16.70 -18.42 -7.90
C LEU A 126 18.15 -18.82 -8.20
N GLY A 127 18.96 -19.13 -7.19
CA GLY A 127 20.38 -19.41 -7.33
C GLY A 127 21.20 -18.21 -7.85
N ARG A 128 20.66 -17.01 -7.71
CA ARG A 128 21.36 -15.77 -8.04
C ARG A 128 22.07 -15.27 -6.79
N PRO A 129 23.35 -14.85 -6.88
CA PRO A 129 23.95 -14.14 -5.77
C PRO A 129 23.09 -12.92 -5.44
N PRO A 130 22.87 -12.61 -4.14
CA PRO A 130 22.21 -11.38 -3.76
C PRO A 130 22.90 -10.24 -4.49
N ALA A 131 22.10 -9.33 -5.06
CA ALA A 131 22.65 -8.11 -5.62
C ALA A 131 23.55 -7.48 -4.55
N PRO A 132 24.77 -7.00 -4.90
CA PRO A 132 25.59 -6.31 -3.91
C PRO A 132 24.67 -5.26 -3.31
N LYS A 133 24.49 -5.33 -1.97
CA LYS A 133 23.85 -4.22 -1.28
C LYS A 133 24.70 -3.02 -1.71
N ASN A 134 24.17 -2.19 -2.59
CA ASN A 134 24.60 -0.83 -2.60
C ASN A 134 24.34 -0.44 -1.14
N GLU A 135 25.40 -0.55 -0.32
CA GLU A 135 25.47 0.21 0.91
C GLU A 135 24.87 1.53 0.47
N LEU A 136 23.72 1.84 1.04
CA LEU A 136 23.07 3.10 0.81
C LEU A 136 24.20 4.05 0.49
N ALA A 137 24.42 4.32 -0.81
CA ALA A 137 25.13 5.53 -1.14
C ALA A 137 24.33 6.50 -0.31
N ALA A 138 24.85 6.74 0.88
CA ALA A 138 24.43 7.84 1.66
C ALA A 138 24.59 8.97 0.66
N SER A 139 23.53 9.21 -0.08
CA SER A 139 23.27 10.51 -0.59
C SER A 139 23.13 11.32 0.68
N ASP A 140 24.30 11.58 1.28
CA ASP A 140 24.54 12.71 2.15
C ASP A 140 24.34 14.01 1.36
N GLU A 141 23.39 14.01 0.46
CA GLU A 141 22.58 15.13 0.17
C GLU A 141 21.37 15.10 1.13
N HIS A 142 21.68 15.03 2.43
CA HIS A 142 20.98 15.87 3.34
C HIS A 142 21.32 17.30 2.86
N SER A 143 20.64 17.72 1.81
CA SER A 143 20.34 19.13 1.64
C SER A 143 19.74 19.51 2.98
N ALA A 144 20.51 20.21 3.79
CA ALA A 144 20.02 20.73 5.05
C ALA A 144 18.63 21.29 4.74
N PRO A 145 17.60 20.91 5.49
CA PRO A 145 16.26 21.42 5.22
C PRO A 145 16.42 22.93 5.08
N PRO A 146 15.83 23.53 4.04
CA PRO A 146 16.01 24.95 3.79
C PRO A 146 15.76 25.69 5.11
N PRO A 147 16.61 26.64 5.50
CA PRO A 147 16.53 27.26 6.80
C PRO A 147 15.11 27.69 7.07
N LEU A 148 14.61 27.34 8.26
CA LEU A 148 13.28 27.73 8.68
C LEU A 148 13.14 29.23 8.50
N PRO A 149 12.07 29.73 7.88
CA PRO A 149 11.87 31.15 7.74
C PRO A 149 11.87 31.78 9.13
N ASP A 150 12.67 32.86 9.29
CA ASP A 150 12.71 33.63 10.53
C ASP A 150 11.33 34.28 10.71
N ILE A 151 10.61 33.86 11.74
CA ILE A 151 9.31 34.42 12.06
C ILE A 151 9.59 35.59 13.00
N GLY A 152 9.47 36.82 12.49
CA GLY A 152 9.56 38.00 13.32
C GLY A 152 8.51 37.97 14.44
N GLU A 153 8.87 38.50 15.63
CA GLU A 153 7.96 38.57 16.78
C GLU A 153 6.58 39.13 16.41
N SER A 154 6.52 40.12 15.55
CA SER A 154 5.28 40.75 15.06
C SER A 154 4.44 39.81 14.15
N GLU A 155 5.04 38.88 13.43
CA GLU A 155 4.35 37.91 12.60
C GLU A 155 3.71 36.80 13.47
N GLY A 156 4.44 36.34 14.50
CA GLY A 156 3.92 35.37 15.50
C GLY A 156 2.74 35.96 16.28
N GLU A 157 2.81 37.20 16.73
CA GLU A 157 1.74 37.87 17.44
C GLU A 157 0.47 38.03 16.58
N ARG A 158 0.62 38.27 15.28
CA ARG A 158 -0.53 38.36 14.33
C ARG A 158 -1.24 36.99 14.20
N VAL A 159 -0.49 35.91 14.16
CA VAL A 159 -1.08 34.55 14.10
C VAL A 159 -1.79 34.25 15.42
N ILE A 160 -1.15 34.50 16.57
CA ILE A 160 -1.76 34.29 17.88
C ILE A 160 -3.02 35.15 18.06
N GLY A 161 -2.99 36.41 17.62
CA GLY A 161 -4.15 37.28 17.66
C GLY A 161 -5.32 36.86 16.78
N ALA A 162 -5.05 36.08 15.71
CA ALA A 162 -6.06 35.52 14.82
C ALA A 162 -6.60 34.16 15.33
N LEU A 163 -5.92 33.51 16.28
CA LEU A 163 -6.39 32.31 16.96
C LEU A 163 -7.36 32.70 18.07
N GLY A 164 -8.66 32.45 17.84
CA GLY A 164 -9.70 32.60 18.86
C GLY A 164 -9.93 31.32 19.69
N PRO A 165 -10.88 31.32 20.61
CA PRO A 165 -11.27 30.13 21.38
C PRO A 165 -11.99 29.07 20.53
N SER A 166 -12.31 29.37 19.29
CA SER A 166 -12.92 28.43 18.33
C SER A 166 -11.87 27.92 17.35
N PRO A 167 -12.01 26.65 16.85
CA PRO A 167 -11.12 26.12 15.83
C PRO A 167 -11.18 27.00 14.57
N VAL A 168 -10.02 27.47 14.10
CA VAL A 168 -9.88 28.27 12.88
C VAL A 168 -9.16 27.45 11.83
N ASP A 169 -9.67 27.46 10.59
CA ASP A 169 -9.04 26.78 9.46
C ASP A 169 -7.76 27.52 9.04
N ILE A 170 -6.76 26.76 8.56
CA ILE A 170 -5.47 27.34 8.16
C ILE A 170 -5.62 28.33 6.99
N ASP A 171 -6.57 28.09 6.09
CA ASP A 171 -6.85 28.97 4.97
C ASP A 171 -7.46 30.29 5.43
N GLU A 172 -8.22 30.28 6.51
CA GLU A 172 -8.77 31.46 7.15
C GLU A 172 -7.69 32.25 7.87
N LEU A 173 -6.76 31.58 8.56
CA LEU A 173 -5.58 32.17 9.16
C LEU A 173 -4.68 32.87 8.12
N ILE A 174 -4.41 32.23 7.00
CA ILE A 174 -3.64 32.80 5.90
C ILE A 174 -4.33 34.05 5.37
N ARG A 175 -5.64 34.02 5.17
CA ARG A 175 -6.43 35.14 4.66
C ARG A 175 -6.43 36.32 5.65
N THR A 176 -6.54 36.05 6.94
CA THR A 176 -6.62 37.06 8.00
C THR A 176 -5.27 37.69 8.30
N THR A 177 -4.20 36.87 8.31
CA THR A 177 -2.84 37.33 8.67
C THR A 177 -2.06 37.87 7.46
N GLY A 178 -2.44 37.43 6.23
CA GLY A 178 -1.70 37.72 5.00
C GLY A 178 -0.31 37.06 4.93
N LEU A 179 -0.04 36.07 5.75
CA LEU A 179 1.22 35.35 5.80
C LEU A 179 1.20 34.12 4.90
N GLU A 180 2.36 33.70 4.42
CA GLU A 180 2.51 32.43 3.68
C GLU A 180 2.16 31.23 4.54
N THR A 181 1.58 30.16 3.92
CA THR A 181 1.15 28.92 4.57
C THR A 181 2.23 28.35 5.51
N ARG A 182 3.49 28.38 5.08
CA ARG A 182 4.64 27.86 5.83
C ARG A 182 4.88 28.62 7.12
N LYS A 183 4.73 29.94 7.10
CA LYS A 183 4.88 30.80 8.27
C LYS A 183 3.74 30.64 9.27
N CYS A 184 2.49 30.53 8.77
CA CYS A 184 1.33 30.26 9.60
C CYS A 184 1.45 28.91 10.31
N THR A 185 1.85 27.85 9.60
CA THR A 185 2.02 26.51 10.18
C THR A 185 3.11 26.48 11.26
N LEU A 186 4.26 27.13 11.01
CA LEU A 186 5.36 27.21 11.97
C LEU A 186 4.99 28.03 13.21
N SER A 187 4.26 29.15 13.06
CA SER A 187 3.80 29.94 14.19
C SER A 187 2.79 29.17 15.06
N CYS A 188 1.86 28.43 14.44
CA CYS A 188 0.97 27.53 15.17
C CYS A 188 1.74 26.46 15.93
N TRP A 189 2.76 25.84 15.30
CA TRP A 189 3.58 24.82 15.93
C TRP A 189 4.37 25.36 17.13
N ASN A 190 5.01 26.52 17.00
CA ASN A 190 5.75 27.15 18.07
C ASN A 190 4.86 27.61 19.24
N SER A 191 3.57 27.88 18.99
CA SER A 191 2.59 28.23 20.03
C SER A 191 2.09 27.01 20.80
N ILE A 192 2.32 25.77 20.31
CA ILE A 192 1.91 24.52 20.95
C ILE A 192 2.97 23.98 21.94
N LEU A 193 4.22 24.46 21.89
CA LEU A 193 5.32 24.08 22.79
C LEU A 193 5.70 25.26 23.69
N PRO A 194 5.86 25.12 25.01
CA PRO A 194 5.26 24.34 26.08
C PRO A 194 4.23 25.17 26.87
N GLY A 195 2.97 24.72 26.84
CA GLY A 195 1.91 25.28 27.69
C GLY A 195 0.70 25.85 26.94
N GLY A 196 0.61 25.69 25.65
CA GLY A 196 -0.44 26.27 24.80
C GLY A 196 -1.44 25.26 24.21
N CYS A 197 -2.60 25.75 23.91
CA CYS A 197 -3.81 25.07 23.46
C CYS A 197 -3.64 24.04 22.33
N SER A 198 -4.33 22.91 22.46
CA SER A 198 -4.46 21.88 21.43
C SER A 198 -5.22 22.40 20.20
N ALA A 199 -4.54 22.56 19.07
CA ALA A 199 -5.17 22.76 17.78
C ALA A 199 -5.37 21.41 17.10
N THR A 200 -6.61 20.94 17.02
CA THR A 200 -7.00 19.79 16.23
C THR A 200 -7.17 20.22 14.78
N ALA A 201 -6.25 19.79 13.93
CA ALA A 201 -6.39 19.93 12.48
C ALA A 201 -7.46 18.94 11.98
N SER A 202 -8.68 19.42 11.76
CA SER A 202 -9.70 18.67 11.05
C SER A 202 -9.48 18.81 9.54
N ASN A 203 -8.91 17.79 8.93
CA ASN A 203 -8.76 17.69 7.49
C ASN A 203 -10.10 17.27 6.88
N SER A 204 -10.96 18.22 6.54
CA SER A 204 -12.17 17.96 5.80
C SER A 204 -11.90 18.16 4.29
N SER A 205 -11.49 17.07 3.62
CA SER A 205 -11.53 17.01 2.16
C SER A 205 -13.00 17.05 1.69
N ARG A 206 -13.49 18.21 1.30
CA ARG A 206 -14.73 18.32 0.53
C ARG A 206 -14.43 17.95 -0.92
N SER A 207 -14.88 16.77 -1.31
CA SER A 207 -15.18 16.40 -2.69
C SER A 207 -16.23 17.39 -3.24
N SER A 208 -15.92 18.07 -4.32
CA SER A 208 -16.89 18.79 -5.14
C SER A 208 -17.00 18.09 -6.48
N LYS A 209 -18.23 17.83 -6.83
CA LYS A 209 -18.82 17.27 -8.05
C LYS A 209 -18.08 17.53 -9.36
#